data_2e49ac0929c08f05a17b3ab613fae2c9
#
_entry.id   2e49ac0929c08f05a17b3ab613fae2c9
#
_cell.length_a   1.000
_cell.length_b   1.000
_cell.length_c   1.000
_cell.angle_alpha   90.00
_cell.angle_beta   90.00
_cell.angle_gamma   90.00
#
_symmetry.space_group_name_H-M   'P 1'
#
loop_
_entity.id
_entity.type
_entity.pdbx_description
1 polymer ?
#
loop_
_entity_poly.entity_id
_entity_poly.type
_entity_poly.pdbx_seq_one_letter_code
_entity_poly.pdbx_strand_id
1 'polypeptide(L)'
;MLKIGVNGFGRIGRNFLRASLESGANFEIVGINDLTDNATLAHLLKYDSILGRLKQPVTFTDTTITVGGKTISVSAERDPANIPWGKLGVDVVVESTGIFTKASDAGKHITAGAKKVIISAPATDEDITIVMGVNHEKYDPTKHNIISNASCTTNCLAPMAKVLNDEFGIVRGLMTTIHAYTNDQVILDFPHKDLRRSRAAALSIIPTSTGAAKAISLVLPELKGKLDGYALRVPVPTGSATDLTVELSKEVSVAEINAALKKASEGSLKGYLTYTEDPIVSADIVTDPSSCILDAGLTKVIGTTVKVVGWYDNEWGYSNRLVDLIQYIGKTL
;
A
#
# COMPACT_ATOMS: atom_id res chain seq x y z
N MET A 1 -9.13 17.13 16.13
CA MET A 1 -8.69 15.77 15.75
C MET A 1 -9.18 15.53 14.33
N LEU A 2 -8.30 15.09 13.45
CA LEU A 2 -8.60 14.84 12.03
C LEU A 2 -9.67 13.75 11.89
N LYS A 3 -10.67 13.97 11.05
CA LYS A 3 -11.79 13.03 10.83
C LYS A 3 -11.65 12.33 9.48
N ILE A 4 -11.68 11.01 9.51
CA ILE A 4 -11.43 10.15 8.34
C ILE A 4 -12.71 9.43 7.93
N GLY A 5 -12.98 9.44 6.62
CA GLY A 5 -13.94 8.57 5.96
C GLY A 5 -13.23 7.43 5.24
N VAL A 6 -13.83 6.26 5.19
CA VAL A 6 -13.34 5.09 4.44
C VAL A 6 -14.39 4.68 3.43
N ASN A 7 -14.07 4.77 2.15
CA ASN A 7 -14.91 4.23 1.07
C ASN A 7 -14.38 2.88 0.60
N GLY A 8 -15.16 1.83 0.79
CA GLY A 8 -14.74 0.44 0.60
C GLY A 8 -14.12 -0.16 1.86
N PHE A 9 -14.87 -1.01 2.54
CA PHE A 9 -14.43 -1.67 3.78
C PHE A 9 -14.02 -3.12 3.52
N GLY A 10 -13.30 -3.32 2.39
CA GLY A 10 -12.66 -4.56 1.98
C GLY A 10 -11.41 -4.87 2.81
N ARG A 11 -10.47 -5.64 2.24
CA ARG A 11 -9.20 -5.98 2.92
C ARG A 11 -8.46 -4.73 3.41
N ILE A 12 -8.18 -3.79 2.50
CA ILE A 12 -7.40 -2.59 2.84
C ILE A 12 -8.14 -1.67 3.81
N GLY A 13 -9.43 -1.41 3.61
CA GLY A 13 -10.21 -0.57 4.54
C GLY A 13 -10.23 -1.12 5.97
N ARG A 14 -10.41 -2.45 6.13
CA ARG A 14 -10.36 -3.10 7.45
C ARG A 14 -8.95 -3.15 8.05
N ASN A 15 -7.94 -3.46 7.24
CA ASN A 15 -6.54 -3.43 7.70
C ASN A 15 -6.11 -2.03 8.11
N PHE A 16 -6.53 -0.99 7.38
CA PHE A 16 -6.28 0.41 7.72
C PHE A 16 -6.90 0.77 9.09
N LEU A 17 -8.16 0.38 9.34
CA LEU A 17 -8.77 0.60 10.66
C LEU A 17 -8.00 -0.14 11.77
N ARG A 18 -7.64 -1.40 11.55
CA ARG A 18 -6.85 -2.18 12.53
C ARG A 18 -5.47 -1.54 12.76
N ALA A 19 -4.76 -1.13 11.71
CA ALA A 19 -3.46 -0.45 11.81
C ALA A 19 -3.57 0.88 12.55
N SER A 20 -4.64 1.65 12.33
CA SER A 20 -4.87 2.91 13.05
C SER A 20 -5.10 2.72 14.55
N LEU A 21 -5.76 1.62 14.94
CA LEU A 21 -5.95 1.26 16.34
C LEU A 21 -4.64 0.80 17.00
N GLU A 22 -3.83 0.03 16.29
CA GLU A 22 -2.58 -0.54 16.81
C GLU A 22 -1.48 0.51 16.95
N SER A 23 -1.36 1.40 15.97
CA SER A 23 -0.38 2.49 15.99
C SER A 23 -0.71 3.63 16.95
N GLY A 24 -1.94 3.67 17.50
CA GLY A 24 -2.41 4.80 18.30
C GLY A 24 -2.51 6.09 17.49
N ALA A 25 -2.92 5.99 16.23
CA ALA A 25 -2.99 7.11 15.30
C ALA A 25 -3.82 8.29 15.84
N ASN A 26 -3.32 9.51 15.64
CA ASN A 26 -3.96 10.73 16.13
C ASN A 26 -5.01 11.26 15.13
N PHE A 27 -5.97 10.42 14.76
CA PHE A 27 -7.14 10.77 13.99
C PHE A 27 -8.32 9.87 14.37
N GLU A 28 -9.50 10.19 13.89
CA GLU A 28 -10.72 9.44 14.15
C GLU A 28 -11.38 8.99 12.83
N ILE A 29 -11.68 7.71 12.70
CA ILE A 29 -12.52 7.20 11.61
C ILE A 29 -13.97 7.41 12.04
N VAL A 30 -14.68 8.31 11.34
CA VAL A 30 -16.05 8.73 11.69
C VAL A 30 -17.09 8.17 10.73
N GLY A 31 -16.68 7.71 9.55
CA GLY A 31 -17.58 7.18 8.53
C GLY A 31 -16.96 6.06 7.71
N ILE A 32 -17.78 5.08 7.38
CA ILE A 32 -17.50 4.00 6.43
C ILE A 32 -18.60 4.01 5.39
N ASN A 33 -18.25 3.80 4.13
CA ASN A 33 -19.20 3.51 3.07
C ASN A 33 -18.85 2.16 2.43
N ASP A 34 -19.80 1.24 2.41
CA ASP A 34 -19.70 -0.06 1.74
C ASP A 34 -21.09 -0.56 1.36
N LEU A 35 -21.18 -1.35 0.30
CA LEU A 35 -22.46 -1.89 -0.17
C LEU A 35 -22.90 -3.17 0.56
N THR A 36 -21.99 -3.72 1.37
CA THR A 36 -22.23 -4.92 2.19
C THR A 36 -22.96 -4.52 3.48
N ASP A 37 -23.78 -5.39 4.01
CA ASP A 37 -24.50 -5.19 5.27
C ASP A 37 -23.57 -5.08 6.49
N ASN A 38 -23.99 -4.33 7.51
CA ASN A 38 -23.19 -4.03 8.68
C ASN A 38 -22.85 -5.28 9.53
N ALA A 39 -23.70 -6.30 9.54
CA ALA A 39 -23.43 -7.55 10.26
C ALA A 39 -22.22 -8.26 9.65
N THR A 40 -22.20 -8.38 8.33
CA THR A 40 -21.08 -8.95 7.58
C THR A 40 -19.80 -8.12 7.73
N LEU A 41 -19.88 -6.79 7.61
CA LEU A 41 -18.72 -5.91 7.78
C LEU A 41 -18.13 -6.01 9.20
N ALA A 42 -18.97 -6.00 10.23
CA ALA A 42 -18.55 -6.13 11.63
C ALA A 42 -17.95 -7.52 11.90
N HIS A 43 -18.52 -8.58 11.33
CA HIS A 43 -17.99 -9.93 11.44
C HIS A 43 -16.58 -10.03 10.83
N LEU A 44 -16.41 -9.56 9.59
CA LEU A 44 -15.11 -9.56 8.88
C LEU A 44 -14.07 -8.62 9.49
N LEU A 45 -14.49 -7.57 10.19
CA LEU A 45 -13.59 -6.74 10.98
C LEU A 45 -13.11 -7.48 12.23
N LYS A 46 -14.03 -8.20 12.90
CA LYS A 46 -13.74 -8.93 14.14
C LYS A 46 -12.86 -10.14 13.90
N TYR A 47 -13.11 -10.89 12.83
CA TYR A 47 -12.41 -12.13 12.50
C TYR A 47 -11.72 -11.99 11.15
N ASP A 48 -10.42 -12.23 11.11
CA ASP A 48 -9.61 -12.17 9.90
C ASP A 48 -8.78 -13.46 9.81
N SER A 49 -8.76 -14.07 8.64
CA SER A 49 -8.06 -15.35 8.42
C SER A 49 -6.54 -15.24 8.54
N ILE A 50 -5.98 -14.03 8.35
CA ILE A 50 -4.54 -13.76 8.43
C ILE A 50 -4.20 -13.12 9.78
N LEU A 51 -4.89 -12.01 10.11
CA LEU A 51 -4.60 -11.20 11.31
C LEU A 51 -5.26 -11.76 12.59
N GLY A 52 -6.11 -12.78 12.45
CA GLY A 52 -6.84 -13.34 13.58
C GLY A 52 -7.92 -12.40 14.15
N ARG A 53 -8.30 -12.65 15.38
CA ARG A 53 -9.39 -11.93 16.04
C ARG A 53 -8.93 -10.54 16.51
N LEU A 54 -9.71 -9.52 16.17
CA LEU A 54 -9.51 -8.16 16.71
C LEU A 54 -9.69 -8.15 18.23
N LYS A 55 -8.77 -7.54 18.96
CA LYS A 55 -8.79 -7.48 20.43
C LYS A 55 -9.92 -6.63 20.98
N GLN A 56 -10.23 -5.52 20.28
CA GLN A 56 -11.30 -4.62 20.66
C GLN A 56 -12.67 -5.24 20.40
N PRO A 57 -13.67 -5.00 21.26
CA PRO A 57 -15.05 -5.42 21.02
C PRO A 57 -15.61 -4.71 19.78
N VAL A 58 -16.34 -5.46 18.96
CA VAL A 58 -17.03 -4.97 17.76
C VAL A 58 -18.51 -5.26 17.91
N THR A 59 -19.33 -4.22 17.79
CA THR A 59 -20.80 -4.29 17.73
C THR A 59 -21.29 -3.48 16.54
N PHE A 60 -22.54 -3.68 16.15
CA PHE A 60 -23.14 -2.97 15.02
C PHE A 60 -24.64 -2.71 15.22
N THR A 61 -25.14 -1.75 14.47
CA THR A 61 -26.58 -1.49 14.24
C THR A 61 -26.81 -1.38 12.73
N ASP A 62 -28.01 -1.08 12.29
CA ASP A 62 -28.31 -0.89 10.86
C ASP A 62 -27.55 0.28 10.22
N THR A 63 -27.07 1.23 11.03
CA THR A 63 -26.43 2.46 10.55
C THR A 63 -25.04 2.72 11.13
N THR A 64 -24.55 1.85 12.01
CA THR A 64 -23.25 2.05 12.68
C THR A 64 -22.49 0.76 12.91
N ILE A 65 -21.17 0.89 13.01
CA ILE A 65 -20.26 -0.11 13.58
C ILE A 65 -19.52 0.55 14.75
N THR A 66 -19.49 -0.10 15.91
CA THR A 66 -18.76 0.38 17.09
C THR A 66 -17.58 -0.51 17.38
N VAL A 67 -16.39 0.09 17.50
CA VAL A 67 -15.12 -0.62 17.75
C VAL A 67 -14.43 0.02 18.96
N GLY A 68 -14.18 -0.77 20.00
CA GLY A 68 -13.52 -0.27 21.21
C GLY A 68 -14.25 0.91 21.86
N GLY A 69 -15.58 0.97 21.76
CA GLY A 69 -16.42 2.06 22.27
C GLY A 69 -16.55 3.28 21.35
N LYS A 70 -15.82 3.35 20.23
CA LYS A 70 -15.97 4.41 19.24
C LYS A 70 -16.98 3.99 18.17
N THR A 71 -17.99 4.82 17.95
CA THR A 71 -19.07 4.58 16.98
C THR A 71 -18.75 5.24 15.64
N ILE A 72 -18.79 4.46 14.57
CA ILE A 72 -18.53 4.87 13.19
C ILE A 72 -19.84 4.77 12.42
N SER A 73 -20.25 5.85 11.75
CA SER A 73 -21.42 5.85 10.88
C SER A 73 -21.17 5.01 9.63
N VAL A 74 -22.15 4.24 9.19
CA VAL A 74 -22.07 3.43 7.97
C VAL A 74 -23.12 3.85 6.96
N SER A 75 -22.70 4.03 5.71
CA SER A 75 -23.57 4.30 4.56
C SER A 75 -23.33 3.26 3.46
N ALA A 76 -24.28 3.13 2.52
CA ALA A 76 -24.25 2.16 1.43
C ALA A 76 -24.52 2.86 0.08
N GLU A 77 -23.80 3.94 -0.19
CA GLU A 77 -23.95 4.73 -1.39
C GLU A 77 -23.03 4.24 -2.53
N ARG A 78 -23.61 4.04 -3.72
CA ARG A 78 -22.86 3.62 -4.91
C ARG A 78 -22.07 4.76 -5.54
N ASP A 79 -22.66 5.96 -5.57
CA ASP A 79 -21.99 7.16 -6.09
C ASP A 79 -21.29 7.90 -4.96
N PRO A 80 -19.96 8.07 -5.03
CA PRO A 80 -19.22 8.79 -3.99
C PRO A 80 -19.73 10.22 -3.71
N ALA A 81 -20.37 10.86 -4.68
CA ALA A 81 -20.94 12.19 -4.50
C ALA A 81 -22.11 12.25 -3.48
N ASN A 82 -22.77 11.12 -3.23
CA ASN A 82 -23.93 11.02 -2.32
C ASN A 82 -23.55 10.60 -0.90
N ILE A 83 -22.30 10.22 -0.66
CA ILE A 83 -21.84 9.80 0.66
C ILE A 83 -21.85 11.02 1.60
N PRO A 84 -22.37 10.92 2.84
CA PRO A 84 -22.62 12.08 3.68
C PRO A 84 -21.35 12.63 4.38
N TRP A 85 -20.20 12.72 3.67
CA TRP A 85 -18.93 13.16 4.27
C TRP A 85 -19.01 14.52 4.92
N GLY A 86 -19.68 15.48 4.28
CA GLY A 86 -19.85 16.82 4.82
C GLY A 86 -20.65 16.83 6.14
N LYS A 87 -21.69 15.99 6.26
CA LYS A 87 -22.50 15.86 7.50
C LYS A 87 -21.68 15.25 8.65
N LEU A 88 -20.75 14.36 8.34
CA LEU A 88 -19.86 13.73 9.30
C LEU A 88 -18.62 14.60 9.63
N GLY A 89 -18.42 15.68 8.86
CA GLY A 89 -17.26 16.56 8.99
C GLY A 89 -15.94 15.87 8.63
N VAL A 90 -15.96 14.99 7.62
CA VAL A 90 -14.78 14.26 7.16
C VAL A 90 -13.76 15.21 6.54
N ASP A 91 -12.54 15.16 7.00
CA ASP A 91 -11.40 15.90 6.44
C ASP A 91 -10.76 15.13 5.28
N VAL A 92 -10.47 13.85 5.47
CA VAL A 92 -9.79 13.00 4.50
C VAL A 92 -10.58 11.72 4.26
N VAL A 93 -10.79 11.37 2.98
CA VAL A 93 -11.35 10.07 2.59
C VAL A 93 -10.22 9.15 2.16
N VAL A 94 -10.20 7.92 2.68
CA VAL A 94 -9.44 6.79 2.12
C VAL A 94 -10.34 6.08 1.13
N GLU A 95 -10.03 6.21 -0.16
CA GLU A 95 -10.69 5.49 -1.24
C GLU A 95 -10.03 4.12 -1.41
N SER A 96 -10.69 3.07 -0.95
CA SER A 96 -10.17 1.69 -0.91
C SER A 96 -11.08 0.65 -1.58
N THR A 97 -11.99 1.10 -2.47
CA THR A 97 -12.83 0.20 -3.28
C THR A 97 -12.06 -0.46 -4.43
N GLY A 98 -10.97 0.18 -4.89
CA GLY A 98 -10.26 -0.19 -6.11
C GLY A 98 -11.00 0.16 -7.41
N ILE A 99 -12.15 0.84 -7.32
CA ILE A 99 -13.01 1.22 -8.45
C ILE A 99 -12.73 2.67 -8.87
N PHE A 100 -12.69 3.60 -7.93
CA PHE A 100 -12.56 5.03 -8.19
C PHE A 100 -11.09 5.47 -8.16
N THR A 101 -10.31 4.95 -9.11
CA THR A 101 -8.86 5.22 -9.20
C THR A 101 -8.51 6.38 -10.13
N LYS A 102 -9.48 6.92 -10.87
CA LYS A 102 -9.33 8.17 -11.63
C LYS A 102 -9.60 9.37 -10.74
N ALA A 103 -8.80 10.42 -10.91
CA ALA A 103 -9.00 11.68 -10.16
C ALA A 103 -10.40 12.26 -10.31
N SER A 104 -10.99 12.20 -11.51
CA SER A 104 -12.37 12.66 -11.76
C SER A 104 -13.43 11.90 -10.95
N ASP A 105 -13.23 10.62 -10.73
CA ASP A 105 -14.15 9.78 -9.96
C ASP A 105 -13.91 9.91 -8.46
N ALA A 106 -12.65 9.88 -8.02
CA ALA A 106 -12.26 10.11 -6.64
C ALA A 106 -12.61 11.53 -6.16
N GLY A 107 -12.55 12.52 -7.05
CA GLY A 107 -12.93 13.90 -6.78
C GLY A 107 -14.38 14.09 -6.33
N LYS A 108 -15.27 13.12 -6.62
CA LYS A 108 -16.65 13.13 -6.13
C LYS A 108 -16.74 13.11 -4.59
N HIS A 109 -15.74 12.54 -3.91
CA HIS A 109 -15.67 12.63 -2.44
C HIS A 109 -15.49 14.07 -1.94
N ILE A 110 -14.78 14.92 -2.70
CA ILE A 110 -14.65 16.35 -2.38
C ILE A 110 -15.99 17.05 -2.59
N THR A 111 -16.71 16.72 -3.67
CA THR A 111 -18.08 17.21 -3.89
C THR A 111 -19.02 16.80 -2.74
N ALA A 112 -18.82 15.62 -2.17
CA ALA A 112 -19.55 15.11 -1.01
C ALA A 112 -19.16 15.76 0.33
N GLY A 113 -18.16 16.65 0.34
CA GLY A 113 -17.77 17.47 1.48
C GLY A 113 -16.44 17.08 2.18
N ALA A 114 -15.69 16.12 1.65
CA ALA A 114 -14.32 15.86 2.13
C ALA A 114 -13.35 16.94 1.64
N LYS A 115 -12.26 17.18 2.39
CA LYS A 115 -11.23 18.16 1.98
C LYS A 115 -10.15 17.53 1.09
N LYS A 116 -9.79 16.28 1.37
CA LYS A 116 -8.76 15.52 0.65
C LYS A 116 -9.22 14.08 0.41
N VAL A 117 -8.65 13.46 -0.63
CA VAL A 117 -8.85 12.05 -0.95
C VAL A 117 -7.50 11.36 -1.09
N ILE A 118 -7.34 10.22 -0.43
CA ILE A 118 -6.20 9.31 -0.62
C ILE A 118 -6.72 8.06 -1.32
N ILE A 119 -6.27 7.83 -2.54
CA ILE A 119 -6.56 6.61 -3.30
C ILE A 119 -5.58 5.53 -2.88
N SER A 120 -6.08 4.41 -2.38
CA SER A 120 -5.26 3.27 -1.91
C SER A 120 -4.86 2.33 -3.05
N ALA A 121 -4.54 2.89 -4.20
CA ALA A 121 -4.11 2.17 -5.42
C ALA A 121 -3.33 3.13 -6.31
N PRO A 122 -2.60 2.62 -7.34
CA PRO A 122 -2.14 3.45 -8.44
C PRO A 122 -3.32 4.19 -9.07
N ALA A 123 -3.17 5.48 -9.26
CA ALA A 123 -4.23 6.34 -9.77
C ALA A 123 -3.96 6.83 -11.21
N THR A 124 -4.92 7.56 -11.76
CA THR A 124 -4.80 8.24 -13.06
C THR A 124 -5.27 9.67 -12.89
N ASP A 125 -4.47 10.62 -13.38
CA ASP A 125 -4.73 12.07 -13.34
C ASP A 125 -4.83 12.63 -11.90
N GLU A 126 -4.26 11.93 -10.91
CA GLU A 126 -4.13 12.39 -9.54
C GLU A 126 -3.19 13.61 -9.43
N ASP A 127 -3.39 14.44 -8.39
CA ASP A 127 -2.54 15.61 -8.19
C ASP A 127 -1.09 15.22 -7.83
N ILE A 128 -0.93 14.14 -7.08
CA ILE A 128 0.38 13.60 -6.71
C ILE A 128 0.27 12.12 -6.30
N THR A 129 1.28 11.33 -6.67
CA THR A 129 1.53 10.00 -6.10
C THR A 129 2.62 10.11 -5.04
N ILE A 130 2.35 9.64 -3.82
CA ILE A 130 3.26 9.70 -2.68
C ILE A 130 3.64 8.30 -2.20
N VAL A 131 4.95 8.09 -2.03
CA VAL A 131 5.53 7.00 -1.25
C VAL A 131 6.25 7.60 -0.05
N MET A 132 5.78 7.25 1.15
CA MET A 132 6.36 7.75 2.40
C MET A 132 7.84 7.37 2.52
N GLY A 133 8.67 8.32 2.95
CA GLY A 133 10.14 8.19 2.99
C GLY A 133 10.83 8.49 1.65
N VAL A 134 10.11 8.49 0.52
CA VAL A 134 10.72 8.68 -0.82
C VAL A 134 10.48 10.08 -1.36
N ASN A 135 9.23 10.54 -1.41
CA ASN A 135 8.88 11.84 -1.99
C ASN A 135 7.76 12.59 -1.25
N HIS A 136 7.44 12.20 -0.01
CA HIS A 136 6.34 12.80 0.75
C HIS A 136 6.54 14.29 1.04
N GLU A 137 7.77 14.76 1.08
CA GLU A 137 8.13 16.17 1.22
C GLU A 137 7.70 17.04 0.03
N LYS A 138 7.36 16.42 -1.13
CA LYS A 138 6.81 17.13 -2.30
C LYS A 138 5.33 17.46 -2.17
N TYR A 139 4.68 17.03 -1.08
CA TYR A 139 3.28 17.35 -0.84
C TYR A 139 3.08 18.86 -0.64
N ASP A 140 2.17 19.43 -1.41
CA ASP A 140 1.74 20.82 -1.28
C ASP A 140 0.26 20.84 -0.89
N PRO A 141 -0.09 21.27 0.34
CA PRO A 141 -1.46 21.24 0.84
C PRO A 141 -2.43 22.13 0.04
N THR A 142 -1.91 23.12 -0.67
CA THR A 142 -2.73 24.05 -1.47
C THR A 142 -3.05 23.52 -2.86
N LYS A 143 -2.30 22.53 -3.36
CA LYS A 143 -2.43 22.01 -4.72
C LYS A 143 -2.92 20.56 -4.77
N HIS A 144 -2.50 19.75 -3.79
CA HIS A 144 -2.72 18.31 -3.83
C HIS A 144 -3.94 17.92 -2.99
N ASN A 145 -5.07 17.69 -3.64
CA ASN A 145 -6.33 17.30 -3.02
C ASN A 145 -6.66 15.82 -3.26
N ILE A 146 -6.22 15.27 -4.41
CA ILE A 146 -6.40 13.88 -4.77
C ILE A 146 -5.02 13.22 -4.84
N ILE A 147 -4.73 12.37 -3.87
CA ILE A 147 -3.40 11.82 -3.62
C ILE A 147 -3.46 10.32 -3.83
N SER A 148 -2.54 9.75 -4.60
CA SER A 148 -2.35 8.29 -4.65
C SER A 148 -1.27 7.87 -3.65
N ASN A 149 -1.53 6.82 -2.88
CA ASN A 149 -0.50 6.17 -2.04
C ASN A 149 0.26 5.08 -2.83
N ALA A 150 0.22 5.12 -4.16
CA ALA A 150 0.79 4.11 -5.06
C ALA A 150 0.27 2.68 -4.78
N SER A 151 1.02 1.66 -5.14
CA SER A 151 0.75 0.25 -4.80
C SER A 151 1.63 -0.22 -3.65
N CYS A 152 1.27 -1.35 -3.03
CA CYS A 152 2.12 -2.02 -2.04
C CYS A 152 3.50 -2.39 -2.62
N THR A 153 3.53 -2.87 -3.87
CA THR A 153 4.78 -3.18 -4.58
C THR A 153 5.63 -1.93 -4.83
N THR A 154 5.01 -0.80 -5.23
CA THR A 154 5.73 0.47 -5.41
C THR A 154 6.31 0.96 -4.08
N ASN A 155 5.57 0.81 -2.97
CA ASN A 155 6.04 1.17 -1.63
C ASN A 155 7.26 0.32 -1.19
N CYS A 156 7.36 -0.94 -1.62
CA CYS A 156 8.54 -1.77 -1.38
C CYS A 156 9.70 -1.43 -2.32
N LEU A 157 9.42 -1.25 -3.61
CA LEU A 157 10.43 -1.03 -4.65
C LEU A 157 11.11 0.34 -4.51
N ALA A 158 10.34 1.40 -4.23
CA ALA A 158 10.83 2.77 -4.28
C ALA A 158 11.95 3.07 -3.25
N PRO A 159 11.88 2.62 -1.99
CA PRO A 159 12.98 2.80 -1.04
C PRO A 159 14.27 2.14 -1.49
N MET A 160 14.22 0.90 -2.01
CA MET A 160 15.40 0.21 -2.54
C MET A 160 15.99 0.93 -3.75
N ALA A 161 15.12 1.26 -4.73
CA ALA A 161 15.53 1.97 -5.95
C ALA A 161 16.12 3.35 -5.64
N LYS A 162 15.55 4.08 -4.67
CA LYS A 162 16.08 5.38 -4.23
C LYS A 162 17.52 5.26 -3.72
N VAL A 163 17.76 4.35 -2.77
CA VAL A 163 19.13 4.18 -2.21
C VAL A 163 20.11 3.77 -3.28
N LEU A 164 19.77 2.79 -4.12
CA LEU A 164 20.65 2.32 -5.19
C LEU A 164 20.94 3.43 -6.21
N ASN A 165 19.95 4.24 -6.55
CA ASN A 165 20.11 5.34 -7.49
C ASN A 165 20.94 6.49 -6.89
N ASP A 166 20.65 6.90 -5.66
CA ASP A 166 21.30 8.04 -5.00
C ASP A 166 22.79 7.76 -4.73
N GLU A 167 23.15 6.53 -4.32
CA GLU A 167 24.52 6.18 -3.93
C GLU A 167 25.36 5.66 -5.10
N PHE A 168 24.74 4.98 -6.09
CA PHE A 168 25.48 4.24 -7.12
C PHE A 168 25.05 4.57 -8.56
N GLY A 169 23.89 5.22 -8.75
CA GLY A 169 23.33 5.55 -10.06
C GLY A 169 22.79 4.34 -10.82
N ILE A 170 21.47 4.24 -10.95
CA ILE A 170 20.81 3.19 -11.75
C ILE A 170 20.84 3.59 -13.23
N VAL A 171 21.43 2.71 -14.05
CA VAL A 171 21.42 2.84 -15.51
C VAL A 171 20.11 2.28 -16.06
N ARG A 172 19.78 1.03 -15.69
CA ARG A 172 18.53 0.32 -16.06
C ARG A 172 18.33 -0.87 -15.14
N GLY A 173 17.12 -1.43 -15.16
CA GLY A 173 16.85 -2.63 -14.37
C GLY A 173 15.50 -3.25 -14.65
N LEU A 174 15.34 -4.48 -14.15
CA LEU A 174 14.10 -5.24 -14.20
C LEU A 174 13.73 -5.69 -12.78
N MET A 175 12.42 -5.67 -12.51
CA MET A 175 11.91 -6.16 -11.25
C MET A 175 10.90 -7.29 -11.48
N THR A 176 10.88 -8.24 -10.56
CA THR A 176 9.82 -9.23 -10.45
C THR A 176 9.26 -9.16 -9.05
N THR A 177 7.97 -8.89 -8.90
CA THR A 177 7.33 -9.10 -7.60
C THR A 177 6.76 -10.50 -7.52
N ILE A 178 7.22 -11.27 -6.53
CA ILE A 178 6.66 -12.54 -6.11
C ILE A 178 5.58 -12.18 -5.09
N HIS A 179 4.33 -12.17 -5.55
CA HIS A 179 3.23 -11.52 -4.84
C HIS A 179 2.19 -12.52 -4.35
N ALA A 180 1.78 -12.39 -3.11
CA ALA A 180 0.63 -13.12 -2.58
C ALA A 180 -0.62 -12.93 -3.46
N TYR A 181 -1.53 -13.91 -3.47
CA TYR A 181 -2.80 -13.75 -4.18
C TYR A 181 -3.66 -12.66 -3.54
N THR A 182 -4.51 -12.02 -4.33
CA THR A 182 -5.43 -10.97 -3.89
C THR A 182 -6.84 -11.24 -4.40
N ASN A 183 -7.85 -10.54 -3.88
CA ASN A 183 -9.26 -10.79 -4.20
C ASN A 183 -9.66 -10.48 -5.66
N ASP A 184 -8.76 -9.95 -6.49
CA ASP A 184 -8.95 -9.86 -7.92
C ASP A 184 -8.70 -11.18 -8.66
N GLN A 185 -8.14 -12.19 -7.96
CA GLN A 185 -7.94 -13.54 -8.47
C GLN A 185 -9.12 -14.45 -8.08
N VAL A 186 -9.22 -15.58 -8.77
CA VAL A 186 -10.33 -16.51 -8.62
C VAL A 186 -9.90 -17.75 -7.81
N ILE A 187 -10.83 -18.35 -7.05
CA ILE A 187 -10.56 -19.57 -6.28
C ILE A 187 -10.40 -20.77 -7.20
N LEU A 188 -11.35 -20.97 -8.12
CA LEU A 188 -11.30 -21.96 -9.20
C LEU A 188 -11.37 -21.26 -10.54
N ASP A 189 -11.02 -21.95 -11.64
CA ASP A 189 -11.02 -21.41 -13.00
C ASP A 189 -12.35 -20.70 -13.30
N PHE A 190 -12.27 -19.39 -13.58
CA PHE A 190 -13.43 -18.53 -13.81
C PHE A 190 -13.08 -17.38 -14.77
N PRO A 191 -14.02 -16.85 -15.56
CA PRO A 191 -13.76 -15.75 -16.49
C PRO A 191 -13.10 -14.54 -15.82
N HIS A 192 -12.02 -14.07 -16.41
CA HIS A 192 -11.29 -12.86 -16.02
C HIS A 192 -10.69 -12.19 -17.27
N LYS A 193 -10.51 -10.87 -17.27
CA LYS A 193 -9.93 -10.13 -18.40
C LYS A 193 -8.50 -10.57 -18.73
N ASP A 194 -7.71 -10.86 -17.71
CA ASP A 194 -6.40 -11.51 -17.84
C ASP A 194 -6.62 -13.03 -17.75
N LEU A 195 -6.36 -13.73 -18.85
CA LEU A 195 -6.56 -15.18 -18.93
C LEU A 195 -5.67 -15.98 -17.96
N ARG A 196 -4.53 -15.44 -17.54
CA ARG A 196 -3.71 -16.07 -16.51
C ARG A 196 -4.36 -15.94 -15.12
N ARG A 197 -4.97 -14.79 -14.80
CA ARG A 197 -5.74 -14.59 -13.56
C ARG A 197 -7.08 -15.34 -13.56
N SER A 198 -7.51 -15.89 -14.70
CA SER A 198 -8.67 -16.79 -14.79
C SER A 198 -8.43 -18.14 -14.10
N ARG A 199 -7.20 -18.46 -13.75
CA ARG A 199 -6.83 -19.75 -13.17
C ARG A 199 -6.83 -19.71 -11.66
N ALA A 200 -7.03 -20.88 -11.03
CA ALA A 200 -7.11 -21.07 -9.59
C ALA A 200 -5.90 -20.49 -8.84
N ALA A 201 -6.12 -19.46 -8.03
CA ALA A 201 -5.08 -18.68 -7.37
C ALA A 201 -4.22 -19.50 -6.40
N ALA A 202 -4.82 -20.43 -5.67
CA ALA A 202 -4.14 -21.23 -4.65
C ALA A 202 -3.42 -22.49 -5.19
N LEU A 203 -3.44 -22.72 -6.51
CA LEU A 203 -2.86 -23.92 -7.13
C LEU A 203 -1.70 -23.62 -8.07
N SER A 204 -1.48 -22.37 -8.44
CA SER A 204 -0.55 -22.05 -9.54
C SER A 204 0.29 -20.81 -9.24
N ILE A 205 1.51 -20.76 -9.80
CA ILE A 205 2.25 -19.54 -9.99
C ILE A 205 1.67 -18.84 -11.22
N ILE A 206 1.12 -17.64 -11.06
CA ILE A 206 0.41 -16.92 -12.11
C ILE A 206 1.18 -15.66 -12.52
N PRO A 207 1.87 -15.67 -13.68
CA PRO A 207 2.48 -14.45 -14.21
C PRO A 207 1.40 -13.45 -14.64
N THR A 208 1.61 -12.17 -14.31
CA THR A 208 0.69 -11.10 -14.70
C THR A 208 1.43 -9.75 -14.75
N SER A 209 0.83 -8.76 -15.38
CA SER A 209 1.39 -7.43 -15.43
C SER A 209 1.34 -6.74 -14.04
N THR A 210 2.25 -5.81 -13.81
CA THR A 210 2.21 -4.87 -12.70
C THR A 210 2.55 -3.46 -13.18
N GLY A 211 1.83 -2.48 -12.66
CA GLY A 211 2.17 -1.07 -12.91
C GLY A 211 3.26 -0.52 -12.00
N ALA A 212 3.76 -1.32 -11.06
CA ALA A 212 4.65 -0.84 -9.99
C ALA A 212 5.96 -0.25 -10.51
N ALA A 213 6.61 -0.90 -11.49
CA ALA A 213 7.85 -0.41 -12.07
C ALA A 213 7.65 0.91 -12.84
N LYS A 214 6.53 1.05 -13.55
CA LYS A 214 6.19 2.29 -14.25
C LYS A 214 5.84 3.42 -13.27
N ALA A 215 5.15 3.09 -12.17
CA ALA A 215 4.79 4.05 -11.12
C ALA A 215 6.01 4.63 -10.38
N ILE A 216 7.17 3.97 -10.44
CA ILE A 216 8.42 4.52 -9.89
C ILE A 216 8.74 5.89 -10.47
N SER A 217 8.50 6.12 -11.75
CA SER A 217 8.76 7.41 -12.39
C SER A 217 7.91 8.57 -11.84
N LEU A 218 6.81 8.29 -11.15
CA LEU A 218 5.96 9.30 -10.52
C LEU A 218 6.57 9.80 -9.20
N VAL A 219 7.31 8.94 -8.51
CA VAL A 219 7.93 9.24 -7.21
C VAL A 219 9.43 9.50 -7.28
N LEU A 220 10.11 8.90 -8.26
CA LEU A 220 11.52 9.07 -8.60
C LEU A 220 11.66 9.39 -10.12
N PRO A 221 11.41 10.65 -10.54
CA PRO A 221 11.35 11.01 -11.96
C PRO A 221 12.64 10.71 -12.73
N GLU A 222 13.78 10.70 -12.07
CA GLU A 222 15.11 10.37 -12.63
C GLU A 222 15.23 8.90 -13.08
N LEU A 223 14.32 8.03 -12.63
CA LEU A 223 14.24 6.63 -13.04
C LEU A 223 13.23 6.39 -14.18
N LYS A 224 12.68 7.46 -14.78
CA LYS A 224 11.75 7.33 -15.90
C LYS A 224 12.36 6.55 -17.07
N GLY A 225 11.70 5.46 -17.47
CA GLY A 225 12.14 4.60 -18.57
C GLY A 225 13.31 3.68 -18.27
N LYS A 226 13.83 3.70 -17.02
CA LYS A 226 14.96 2.84 -16.62
C LYS A 226 14.55 1.52 -15.99
N LEU A 227 13.34 1.43 -15.46
CA LEU A 227 12.82 0.23 -14.79
C LEU A 227 11.56 -0.29 -15.47
N ASP A 228 11.47 -1.62 -15.62
CA ASP A 228 10.26 -2.34 -16.02
C ASP A 228 10.17 -3.67 -15.26
N GLY A 229 9.06 -4.40 -15.40
CA GLY A 229 8.90 -5.68 -14.73
C GLY A 229 7.49 -6.24 -14.77
N TYR A 230 7.30 -7.34 -14.06
CA TYR A 230 6.02 -8.06 -13.97
C TYR A 230 5.83 -8.69 -12.58
N ALA A 231 4.68 -9.29 -12.36
CA ALA A 231 4.35 -10.00 -11.14
C ALA A 231 4.24 -11.50 -11.38
N LEU A 232 4.70 -12.28 -10.40
CA LEU A 232 4.37 -13.70 -10.25
C LEU A 232 3.48 -13.83 -9.02
N ARG A 233 2.18 -14.10 -9.22
CA ARG A 233 1.28 -14.43 -8.11
C ARG A 233 1.55 -15.84 -7.63
N VAL A 234 1.69 -16.02 -6.33
CA VAL A 234 2.03 -17.30 -5.70
C VAL A 234 0.95 -17.72 -4.69
N PRO A 235 0.82 -19.03 -4.38
CA PRO A 235 -0.23 -19.58 -3.52
C PRO A 235 -0.01 -19.29 -2.03
N VAL A 236 0.20 -18.03 -1.65
CA VAL A 236 0.28 -17.58 -0.26
C VAL A 236 -0.72 -16.43 -0.03
N PRO A 237 -1.34 -16.34 1.16
CA PRO A 237 -2.41 -15.37 1.41
C PRO A 237 -1.92 -13.95 1.65
N THR A 238 -0.70 -13.78 2.16
CA THR A 238 0.02 -12.51 2.35
C THR A 238 1.52 -12.77 2.43
N GLY A 239 2.33 -11.72 2.42
CA GLY A 239 3.78 -11.84 2.40
C GLY A 239 4.32 -11.96 0.98
N SER A 240 4.74 -10.83 0.44
CA SER A 240 5.25 -10.67 -0.93
C SER A 240 6.74 -10.30 -0.91
N ALA A 241 7.44 -10.52 -2.02
CA ALA A 241 8.82 -10.11 -2.21
C ALA A 241 9.00 -9.36 -3.53
N THR A 242 9.80 -8.31 -3.54
CA THR A 242 10.26 -7.64 -4.76
C THR A 242 11.72 -8.00 -5.02
N ASP A 243 11.96 -8.70 -6.10
CA ASP A 243 13.30 -8.98 -6.67
C ASP A 243 13.64 -7.86 -7.65
N LEU A 244 14.61 -7.03 -7.31
CA LEU A 244 15.09 -5.94 -8.15
C LEU A 244 16.49 -6.24 -8.64
N THR A 245 16.66 -6.35 -9.96
CA THR A 245 17.97 -6.49 -10.61
C THR A 245 18.24 -5.24 -11.43
N VAL A 246 19.36 -4.56 -11.13
CA VAL A 246 19.75 -3.31 -11.79
C VAL A 246 21.19 -3.35 -12.28
N GLU A 247 21.45 -2.61 -13.34
CA GLU A 247 22.79 -2.21 -13.76
C GLU A 247 23.10 -0.84 -13.14
N LEU A 248 24.20 -0.76 -12.40
CA LEU A 248 24.68 0.49 -11.78
C LEU A 248 25.73 1.18 -12.66
N SER A 249 25.96 2.47 -12.41
CA SER A 249 26.94 3.26 -13.16
C SER A 249 28.41 2.98 -12.79
N LYS A 250 28.64 2.18 -11.75
CA LYS A 250 29.98 1.79 -11.27
C LYS A 250 29.93 0.38 -10.68
N GLU A 251 31.10 -0.27 -10.68
CA GLU A 251 31.29 -1.54 -9.97
C GLU A 251 31.18 -1.33 -8.45
N VAL A 252 30.58 -2.31 -7.79
CA VAL A 252 30.30 -2.30 -6.35
C VAL A 252 30.47 -3.70 -5.78
N SER A 253 30.61 -3.79 -4.47
CA SER A 253 30.59 -5.06 -3.72
C SER A 253 29.25 -5.26 -3.02
N VAL A 254 28.93 -6.51 -2.64
CA VAL A 254 27.80 -6.84 -1.78
C VAL A 254 27.83 -6.04 -0.48
N ALA A 255 29.03 -5.87 0.11
CA ALA A 255 29.20 -5.14 1.36
C ALA A 255 28.82 -3.66 1.23
N GLU A 256 29.20 -3.00 0.13
CA GLU A 256 28.85 -1.59 -0.12
C GLU A 256 27.35 -1.42 -0.32
N ILE A 257 26.69 -2.30 -1.08
CA ILE A 257 25.23 -2.28 -1.27
C ILE A 257 24.51 -2.44 0.06
N ASN A 258 24.87 -3.47 0.83
CA ASN A 258 24.24 -3.75 2.12
C ASN A 258 24.48 -2.63 3.13
N ALA A 259 25.69 -2.05 3.16
CA ALA A 259 26.00 -0.92 4.04
C ALA A 259 25.18 0.34 3.70
N ALA A 260 25.00 0.65 2.42
CA ALA A 260 24.19 1.78 1.98
C ALA A 260 22.72 1.61 2.38
N LEU A 261 22.13 0.43 2.14
CA LEU A 261 20.75 0.11 2.48
C LEU A 261 20.53 0.07 4.00
N LYS A 262 21.48 -0.50 4.76
CA LYS A 262 21.46 -0.49 6.23
C LYS A 262 21.51 0.95 6.78
N LYS A 263 22.42 1.77 6.29
CA LYS A 263 22.52 3.19 6.67
C LYS A 263 21.21 3.94 6.40
N ALA A 264 20.59 3.70 5.25
CA ALA A 264 19.31 4.34 4.91
C ALA A 264 18.19 3.86 5.84
N SER A 265 18.12 2.58 6.19
CA SER A 265 17.12 2.02 7.10
C SER A 265 17.23 2.56 8.53
N GLU A 266 18.42 2.88 8.97
CA GLU A 266 18.69 3.49 10.28
C GLU A 266 18.53 5.03 10.27
N GLY A 267 18.57 5.64 9.07
CA GLY A 267 18.57 7.08 8.82
C GLY A 267 17.31 7.60 8.13
N SER A 268 17.45 8.03 6.88
CA SER A 268 16.39 8.74 6.12
C SER A 268 15.14 7.90 5.82
N LEU A 269 15.27 6.59 5.78
CA LEU A 269 14.18 5.65 5.52
C LEU A 269 13.73 4.88 6.76
N LYS A 270 14.15 5.32 7.94
CA LYS A 270 13.75 4.69 9.22
C LYS A 270 12.23 4.67 9.36
N GLY A 271 11.68 3.49 9.67
CA GLY A 271 10.23 3.25 9.77
C GLY A 271 9.55 2.87 8.45
N TYR A 272 10.28 2.99 7.31
CA TYR A 272 9.79 2.60 5.98
C TYR A 272 10.60 1.45 5.38
N LEU A 273 11.91 1.50 5.51
CA LEU A 273 12.85 0.45 5.12
C LEU A 273 13.41 -0.20 6.39
N THR A 274 13.30 -1.51 6.49
CA THR A 274 13.96 -2.34 7.50
C THR A 274 15.05 -3.16 6.84
N TYR A 275 16.12 -3.45 7.57
CA TYR A 275 17.25 -4.27 7.11
C TYR A 275 17.35 -5.52 7.97
N THR A 276 17.46 -6.69 7.36
CA THR A 276 17.67 -7.95 8.09
C THR A 276 18.80 -8.78 7.48
N GLU A 277 19.47 -9.53 8.34
CA GLU A 277 20.44 -10.59 7.99
C GLU A 277 19.88 -11.98 8.33
N ASP A 278 18.68 -12.04 8.93
CA ASP A 278 18.01 -13.28 9.27
C ASP A 278 17.47 -13.98 8.01
N PRO A 279 17.50 -15.30 7.95
CA PRO A 279 16.99 -16.09 6.83
C PRO A 279 15.47 -16.21 6.87
N ILE A 280 14.77 -15.11 6.65
CA ILE A 280 13.31 -15.01 6.74
C ILE A 280 12.60 -15.54 5.49
N VAL A 281 11.33 -15.90 5.67
CA VAL A 281 10.41 -16.29 4.60
C VAL A 281 9.10 -15.49 4.70
N SER A 282 8.19 -15.67 3.76
CA SER A 282 6.94 -14.90 3.68
C SER A 282 6.06 -14.96 4.94
N ALA A 283 6.13 -16.06 5.71
CA ALA A 283 5.36 -16.20 6.95
C ALA A 283 5.89 -15.29 8.08
N ASP A 284 7.18 -14.96 8.06
CA ASP A 284 7.85 -14.19 9.12
C ASP A 284 7.54 -12.70 9.07
N ILE A 285 7.10 -12.21 7.89
CA ILE A 285 6.82 -10.80 7.67
C ILE A 285 5.33 -10.44 7.83
N VAL A 286 4.49 -11.40 8.18
CA VAL A 286 3.07 -11.15 8.43
C VAL A 286 2.92 -10.18 9.60
N THR A 287 2.18 -9.09 9.39
CA THR A 287 2.01 -7.97 10.32
C THR A 287 3.25 -7.08 10.53
N ASP A 288 4.29 -7.20 9.71
CA ASP A 288 5.36 -6.21 9.73
C ASP A 288 4.87 -4.88 9.10
N PRO A 289 5.02 -3.74 9.78
CA PRO A 289 4.54 -2.45 9.30
C PRO A 289 5.45 -1.80 8.26
N SER A 290 6.62 -2.34 7.97
CA SER A 290 7.58 -1.75 7.02
C SER A 290 7.04 -1.77 5.59
N SER A 291 7.39 -0.78 4.80
CA SER A 291 7.15 -0.79 3.35
C SER A 291 8.02 -1.83 2.65
N CYS A 292 9.22 -2.01 3.15
CA CYS A 292 10.23 -2.91 2.60
C CYS A 292 11.15 -3.43 3.71
N ILE A 293 11.35 -4.74 3.78
CA ILE A 293 12.34 -5.39 4.62
C ILE A 293 13.42 -5.92 3.68
N LEU A 294 14.56 -5.26 3.62
CA LEU A 294 15.69 -5.70 2.80
C LEU A 294 16.31 -6.95 3.38
N ASP A 295 16.41 -7.99 2.56
CA ASP A 295 17.09 -9.24 2.88
C ASP A 295 18.54 -9.16 2.41
N ALA A 296 19.46 -8.88 3.32
CA ALA A 296 20.88 -8.71 3.01
C ALA A 296 21.56 -10.00 2.54
N GLY A 297 21.06 -11.16 2.98
CA GLY A 297 21.56 -12.47 2.59
C GLY A 297 21.29 -12.79 1.11
N LEU A 298 20.30 -12.15 0.50
CA LEU A 298 19.93 -12.35 -0.90
C LEU A 298 20.58 -11.33 -1.85
N THR A 299 21.35 -10.37 -1.36
CA THR A 299 22.09 -9.42 -2.21
C THR A 299 23.14 -10.15 -3.04
N LYS A 300 23.16 -9.93 -4.37
CA LYS A 300 24.12 -10.48 -5.31
C LYS A 300 24.70 -9.38 -6.19
N VAL A 301 25.97 -9.50 -6.51
CA VAL A 301 26.69 -8.54 -7.36
C VAL A 301 27.55 -9.30 -8.37
N ILE A 302 27.48 -8.88 -9.63
CA ILE A 302 28.35 -9.33 -10.72
C ILE A 302 28.77 -8.09 -11.53
N GLY A 303 29.99 -7.58 -11.32
CA GLY A 303 30.44 -6.32 -11.93
C GLY A 303 29.54 -5.16 -11.51
N THR A 304 28.85 -4.53 -12.49
CA THR A 304 27.89 -3.45 -12.26
C THR A 304 26.45 -3.96 -12.06
N THR A 305 26.19 -5.27 -12.26
CA THR A 305 24.85 -5.84 -12.08
C THR A 305 24.61 -6.22 -10.62
N VAL A 306 23.58 -5.66 -10.04
CA VAL A 306 23.19 -5.86 -8.64
C VAL A 306 21.78 -6.42 -8.56
N LYS A 307 21.58 -7.41 -7.70
CA LYS A 307 20.27 -7.95 -7.33
C LYS A 307 20.05 -7.74 -5.84
N VAL A 308 18.91 -7.16 -5.47
CA VAL A 308 18.44 -7.03 -4.09
C VAL A 308 17.02 -7.54 -3.97
N VAL A 309 16.65 -8.05 -2.80
CA VAL A 309 15.31 -8.55 -2.51
C VAL A 309 14.75 -7.82 -1.29
N GLY A 310 13.54 -7.28 -1.44
CA GLY A 310 12.78 -6.67 -0.36
C GLY A 310 11.49 -7.43 -0.10
N TRP A 311 11.26 -7.85 1.15
CA TRP A 311 10.02 -8.44 1.62
C TRP A 311 9.03 -7.35 2.05
N TYR A 312 7.73 -7.61 1.96
CA TYR A 312 6.69 -6.72 2.45
C TYR A 312 5.37 -7.45 2.72
N ASP A 313 4.74 -7.13 3.83
CA ASP A 313 3.33 -7.51 4.00
C ASP A 313 2.49 -6.58 3.13
N ASN A 314 2.00 -7.10 2.01
CA ASN A 314 1.31 -6.34 0.98
C ASN A 314 -0.03 -5.73 1.46
N GLU A 315 -0.59 -6.20 2.56
CA GLU A 315 -1.79 -5.64 3.18
C GLU A 315 -1.45 -4.78 4.41
N TRP A 316 -0.71 -5.33 5.38
CA TRP A 316 -0.42 -4.65 6.64
C TRP A 316 0.58 -3.51 6.48
N GLY A 317 1.71 -3.73 5.84
CA GLY A 317 2.71 -2.68 5.58
C GLY A 317 2.10 -1.53 4.78
N TYR A 318 1.31 -1.86 3.75
CA TYR A 318 0.61 -0.85 2.96
C TYR A 318 -0.43 -0.06 3.77
N SER A 319 -1.19 -0.72 4.63
CA SER A 319 -2.19 -0.07 5.50
C SER A 319 -1.54 0.87 6.52
N ASN A 320 -0.36 0.54 7.03
CA ASN A 320 0.44 1.43 7.86
C ASN A 320 0.92 2.67 7.08
N ARG A 321 1.25 2.55 5.79
CA ARG A 321 1.58 3.72 4.95
C ARG A 321 0.39 4.65 4.76
N LEU A 322 -0.84 4.14 4.69
CA LEU A 322 -2.03 5.00 4.71
C LEU A 322 -2.15 5.78 6.02
N VAL A 323 -1.89 5.14 7.16
CA VAL A 323 -1.87 5.80 8.48
C VAL A 323 -0.84 6.92 8.51
N ASP A 324 0.40 6.63 8.08
CA ASP A 324 1.48 7.62 8.07
C ASP A 324 1.19 8.80 7.13
N LEU A 325 0.69 8.52 5.92
CA LEU A 325 0.34 9.57 4.95
C LEU A 325 -0.76 10.47 5.50
N ILE A 326 -1.80 9.92 6.12
CA ILE A 326 -2.88 10.69 6.74
C ILE A 326 -2.32 11.57 7.87
N GLN A 327 -1.46 11.03 8.74
CA GLN A 327 -0.85 11.81 9.82
C GLN A 327 0.08 12.89 9.27
N TYR A 328 0.75 12.63 8.15
CA TYR A 328 1.63 13.60 7.51
C TYR A 328 0.86 14.77 6.91
N ILE A 329 -0.14 14.51 6.05
CA ILE A 329 -0.95 15.57 5.43
C ILE A 329 -1.83 16.29 6.44
N GLY A 330 -2.26 15.60 7.49
CA GLY A 330 -3.09 16.16 8.56
C GLY A 330 -2.42 17.26 9.37
N LYS A 331 -1.09 17.39 9.30
CA LYS A 331 -0.36 18.49 9.95
C LYS A 331 -0.64 19.86 9.32
N THR A 332 -1.21 19.87 8.13
CA THR A 332 -1.47 21.07 7.33
C THR A 332 -2.97 21.31 7.06
N LEU A 333 -3.85 20.48 7.64
CA LEU A 333 -5.31 20.59 7.59
C LEU A 333 -5.88 21.17 8.88
#